data_8e693974ecb89d2b7218b5cfa50737d6
#
_entry.id   8e693974ecb89d2b7218b5cfa50737d6
#
_cell.length_a   1.000
_cell.length_b   1.000
_cell.length_c   1.000
_cell.angle_alpha   90.00
_cell.angle_beta   90.00
_cell.angle_gamma   90.00
#
_symmetry.space_group_name_H-M   'P 1'
#
loop_
_entity.id
_entity.type
_entity.pdbx_description
1 polymer ?
#
loop_
_entity_poly.entity_id
_entity_poly.type
_entity_poly.pdbx_seq_one_letter_code
_entity_poly.pdbx_strand_id
1 'polypeptide(L)'
;MNASDEFDVQIIKGLIEIIAMEGPILTSRAFNLYAKKGGIAKLTPTVSKRIMAALKKALRTKDILIELDISSDKSIGLLWLPSMQRVIPREYGARGFSDIPASELGEVMFELVDEVGQQKDKLYQKMVEVYGLGQLPKNASSRLDLVYKEYIA
;
A
#
# COMPACT_ATOMS: atom_id res chain seq x y z
N MET A 1 -6.90 -29.95 -12.70
CA MET A 1 -6.59 -28.51 -12.67
C MET A 1 -6.33 -28.03 -14.09
N ASN A 2 -7.00 -26.98 -14.54
CA ASN A 2 -6.78 -26.46 -15.88
C ASN A 2 -5.64 -25.42 -15.87
N ALA A 3 -5.18 -24.97 -17.06
CA ALA A 3 -4.07 -24.01 -17.17
C ALA A 3 -4.36 -22.70 -16.45
N SER A 4 -5.63 -22.24 -16.44
CA SER A 4 -6.02 -21.03 -15.74
C SER A 4 -5.80 -21.16 -14.22
N ASP A 5 -6.14 -22.31 -13.65
CA ASP A 5 -5.93 -22.55 -12.22
C ASP A 5 -4.45 -22.60 -11.86
N GLU A 6 -3.63 -23.17 -12.74
CA GLU A 6 -2.17 -23.20 -12.54
C GLU A 6 -1.57 -21.80 -12.54
N PHE A 7 -2.01 -20.93 -13.47
CA PHE A 7 -1.59 -19.53 -13.49
C PHE A 7 -2.03 -18.80 -12.22
N ASP A 8 -3.25 -19.05 -11.75
CA ASP A 8 -3.74 -18.43 -10.53
C ASP A 8 -2.88 -18.82 -9.33
N VAL A 9 -2.51 -20.10 -9.22
CA VAL A 9 -1.65 -20.58 -8.14
C VAL A 9 -0.29 -19.86 -8.16
N GLN A 10 0.29 -19.70 -9.35
CA GLN A 10 1.57 -19.01 -9.50
C GLN A 10 1.47 -17.54 -9.12
N ILE A 11 0.42 -16.87 -9.56
CA ILE A 11 0.21 -15.45 -9.26
C ILE A 11 0.00 -15.27 -7.75
N ILE A 12 -0.84 -16.08 -7.14
CA ILE A 12 -1.09 -16.03 -5.70
C ILE A 12 0.20 -16.23 -4.91
N LYS A 13 0.99 -17.22 -5.28
CA LYS A 13 2.29 -17.48 -4.64
C LYS A 13 3.21 -16.28 -4.75
N GLY A 14 3.29 -15.66 -5.93
CA GLY A 14 4.12 -14.48 -6.15
C GLY A 14 3.65 -13.29 -5.33
N LEU A 15 2.34 -13.08 -5.23
CA LEU A 15 1.78 -12.01 -4.41
C LEU A 15 2.07 -12.24 -2.93
N ILE A 16 1.92 -13.46 -2.45
CA ILE A 16 2.22 -13.80 -1.04
C ILE A 16 3.69 -13.51 -0.73
N GLU A 17 4.61 -13.86 -1.63
CA GLU A 17 6.03 -13.55 -1.45
C GLU A 17 6.29 -12.05 -1.35
N ILE A 18 5.65 -11.25 -2.20
CA ILE A 18 5.77 -9.79 -2.18
C ILE A 18 5.23 -9.23 -0.88
N ILE A 19 4.04 -9.69 -0.45
CA ILE A 19 3.43 -9.23 0.79
C ILE A 19 4.29 -9.62 1.99
N ALA A 20 4.86 -10.83 1.99
CA ALA A 20 5.71 -11.29 3.08
C ALA A 20 6.96 -10.42 3.25
N MET A 21 7.50 -9.90 2.14
CA MET A 21 8.70 -9.05 2.17
C MET A 21 8.38 -7.59 2.51
N GLU A 22 7.28 -7.06 2.01
CA GLU A 22 7.02 -5.62 2.08
C GLU A 22 5.68 -5.26 2.73
N GLY A 23 4.80 -6.22 2.94
CA GLY A 23 3.46 -5.94 3.46
C GLY A 23 3.42 -5.45 4.91
N PRO A 24 2.33 -4.87 5.33
CA PRO A 24 1.15 -4.55 4.53
C PRO A 24 1.47 -3.62 3.37
N ILE A 25 0.87 -3.86 2.22
CA ILE A 25 1.24 -3.19 0.97
C ILE A 25 -0.01 -2.81 0.16
N LEU A 26 0.02 -1.65 -0.49
CA LEU A 26 -1.07 -1.25 -1.37
C LEU A 26 -1.16 -2.16 -2.59
N THR A 27 -2.39 -2.43 -3.01
CA THR A 27 -2.67 -3.31 -4.17
C THR A 27 -1.90 -2.88 -5.41
N SER A 28 -1.92 -1.58 -5.72
CA SER A 28 -1.23 -1.05 -6.91
C SER A 28 0.27 -1.34 -6.88
N ARG A 29 0.90 -1.15 -5.72
CA ARG A 29 2.33 -1.44 -5.60
C ARG A 29 2.61 -2.94 -5.71
N ALA A 30 1.78 -3.77 -5.09
CA ALA A 30 1.96 -5.23 -5.17
C ALA A 30 1.84 -5.70 -6.62
N PHE A 31 0.88 -5.18 -7.38
CA PHE A 31 0.69 -5.54 -8.77
C PHE A 31 1.86 -5.09 -9.63
N ASN A 32 2.36 -3.86 -9.42
CA ASN A 32 3.51 -3.35 -10.14
C ASN A 32 4.78 -4.17 -9.86
N LEU A 33 5.00 -4.54 -8.61
CA LEU A 33 6.13 -5.38 -8.25
C LEU A 33 6.03 -6.77 -8.86
N TYR A 34 4.83 -7.35 -8.87
CA TYR A 34 4.61 -8.65 -9.49
C TYR A 34 4.88 -8.60 -10.99
N ALA A 35 4.35 -7.59 -11.69
CA ALA A 35 4.57 -7.43 -13.13
C ALA A 35 6.06 -7.24 -13.43
N LYS A 36 6.74 -6.40 -12.66
CA LYS A 36 8.18 -6.16 -12.83
C LYS A 36 9.01 -7.43 -12.62
N LYS A 37 8.66 -8.21 -11.61
CA LYS A 37 9.34 -9.49 -11.33
C LYS A 37 9.18 -10.49 -12.48
N GLY A 38 8.04 -10.44 -13.17
CA GLY A 38 7.77 -11.26 -14.35
C GLY A 38 8.33 -10.71 -15.65
N GLY A 39 9.13 -9.64 -15.60
CA GLY A 39 9.74 -9.05 -16.78
C GLY A 39 8.83 -8.10 -17.57
N ILE A 40 7.70 -7.70 -16.99
CA ILE A 40 6.75 -6.77 -17.61
C ILE A 40 7.11 -5.35 -17.20
N ALA A 41 7.48 -4.51 -18.18
CA ALA A 41 7.93 -3.15 -17.91
C ALA A 41 6.80 -2.24 -17.42
N LYS A 42 5.57 -2.50 -17.86
CA LYS A 42 4.42 -1.67 -17.53
C LYS A 42 3.17 -2.52 -17.29
N LEU A 43 2.48 -2.23 -16.20
CA LEU A 43 1.23 -2.90 -15.88
C LEU A 43 0.12 -2.42 -16.83
N THR A 44 -0.39 -3.33 -17.67
CA THR A 44 -1.49 -3.03 -18.57
C THR A 44 -2.82 -3.40 -17.93
N PRO A 45 -3.97 -2.85 -18.43
CA PRO A 45 -5.28 -3.26 -17.93
C PRO A 45 -5.54 -4.77 -18.04
N THR A 46 -5.05 -5.41 -19.10
CA THR A 46 -5.20 -6.86 -19.27
C THR A 46 -4.45 -7.64 -18.19
N VAL A 47 -3.19 -7.26 -17.93
CA VAL A 47 -2.36 -7.90 -16.90
C VAL A 47 -2.97 -7.64 -15.53
N SER A 48 -3.38 -6.40 -15.26
CA SER A 48 -4.01 -6.03 -13.99
C SER A 48 -5.26 -6.86 -13.71
N LYS A 49 -6.12 -7.03 -14.70
CA LYS A 49 -7.32 -7.88 -14.59
C LYS A 49 -6.97 -9.32 -14.25
N ARG A 50 -5.92 -9.84 -14.88
CA ARG A 50 -5.51 -11.22 -14.64
C ARG A 50 -5.01 -11.42 -13.22
N ILE A 51 -4.19 -10.48 -12.73
CA ILE A 51 -3.70 -10.52 -11.35
C ILE A 51 -4.86 -10.36 -10.36
N MET A 52 -5.79 -9.46 -10.65
CA MET A 52 -6.96 -9.24 -9.80
C MET A 52 -7.83 -10.49 -9.69
N ALA A 53 -8.00 -11.24 -10.78
CA ALA A 53 -8.77 -12.48 -10.76
C ALA A 53 -8.15 -13.50 -9.81
N ALA A 54 -6.81 -13.63 -9.83
CA ALA A 54 -6.09 -14.51 -8.92
C ALA A 54 -6.19 -14.00 -7.47
N LEU A 55 -6.04 -12.70 -7.27
CA LEU A 55 -6.16 -12.10 -5.94
C LEU A 55 -7.53 -12.39 -5.32
N LYS A 56 -8.60 -12.26 -6.09
CA LYS A 56 -9.95 -12.55 -5.60
C LYS A 56 -10.07 -13.97 -5.06
N LYS A 57 -9.42 -14.93 -5.70
CA LYS A 57 -9.40 -16.32 -5.20
C LYS A 57 -8.69 -16.41 -3.86
N ALA A 58 -7.53 -15.75 -3.73
CA ALA A 58 -6.78 -15.75 -2.48
C ALA A 58 -7.54 -15.04 -1.34
N LEU A 59 -8.32 -14.02 -1.67
CA LEU A 59 -9.17 -13.35 -0.68
C LEU A 59 -10.30 -14.25 -0.20
N ARG A 60 -10.89 -15.05 -1.08
CA ARG A 60 -11.94 -16.00 -0.70
C ARG A 60 -11.42 -17.09 0.22
N THR A 61 -10.20 -17.56 -0.01
CA THR A 61 -9.59 -18.59 0.84
C THR A 61 -8.92 -18.00 2.08
N LYS A 62 -8.82 -16.67 2.16
CA LYS A 62 -8.19 -15.95 3.25
C LYS A 62 -6.67 -16.18 3.35
N ASP A 63 -6.05 -16.58 2.25
CA ASP A 63 -4.59 -16.64 2.16
C ASP A 63 -3.98 -15.25 2.12
N ILE A 64 -4.73 -14.29 1.56
CA ILE A 64 -4.41 -12.86 1.57
C ILE A 64 -5.62 -12.12 2.12
N LEU A 65 -5.39 -11.11 2.93
CA LEU A 65 -6.43 -10.26 3.48
C LEU A 65 -6.34 -8.87 2.87
N ILE A 66 -7.47 -8.19 2.77
CA ILE A 66 -7.54 -6.84 2.20
C ILE A 66 -8.45 -5.95 3.01
N GLU A 67 -8.08 -4.66 3.11
CA GLU A 67 -9.02 -3.63 3.57
C GLU A 67 -8.85 -2.41 2.66
N LEU A 68 -9.89 -1.60 2.54
CA LEU A 68 -9.83 -0.41 1.70
C LEU A 68 -8.92 0.63 2.34
N ASP A 69 -8.03 1.20 1.53
CA ASP A 69 -7.19 2.31 1.96
C ASP A 69 -7.99 3.62 1.89
N ILE A 70 -7.57 4.61 2.67
CA ILE A 70 -8.16 5.94 2.62
C ILE A 70 -7.67 6.62 1.33
N SER A 71 -8.52 6.63 0.31
CA SER A 71 -8.17 7.13 -1.00
C SER A 71 -9.46 7.50 -1.74
N SER A 72 -9.34 8.39 -2.72
CA SER A 72 -10.43 8.67 -3.64
C SER A 72 -10.66 7.53 -4.62
N ASP A 73 -9.69 6.64 -4.79
CA ASP A 73 -9.79 5.47 -5.65
C ASP A 73 -10.15 4.23 -4.83
N LYS A 74 -11.39 3.79 -4.97
CA LYS A 74 -11.92 2.65 -4.24
C LYS A 74 -11.31 1.30 -4.66
N SER A 75 -10.56 1.27 -5.76
CA SER A 75 -9.90 0.04 -6.21
C SER A 75 -8.60 -0.21 -5.46
N ILE A 76 -8.11 0.76 -4.70
CA ILE A 76 -6.88 0.65 -3.93
C ILE A 76 -7.20 0.08 -2.55
N GLY A 77 -6.63 -1.07 -2.25
CA GLY A 77 -6.75 -1.70 -0.94
C GLY A 77 -5.39 -2.00 -0.35
N LEU A 78 -5.36 -2.26 0.93
CA LEU A 78 -4.17 -2.66 1.66
C LEU A 78 -4.16 -4.18 1.81
N LEU A 79 -3.12 -4.83 1.28
CA LEU A 79 -2.97 -6.29 1.32
C LEU A 79 -2.04 -6.68 2.46
N TRP A 80 -2.39 -7.74 3.16
CA TRP A 80 -1.59 -8.28 4.25
C TRP A 80 -1.86 -9.76 4.44
N LEU A 81 -0.94 -10.46 5.10
CA LEU A 81 -1.08 -11.88 5.40
C LEU A 81 -1.69 -12.08 6.78
N PRO A 82 -2.43 -13.16 7.01
CA PRO A 82 -3.11 -13.40 8.30
C PRO A 82 -2.19 -13.36 9.52
N SER A 83 -0.91 -13.72 9.35
CA SER A 83 0.07 -13.74 10.44
C SER A 83 0.78 -12.41 10.68
N MET A 84 0.53 -11.39 9.84
CA MET A 84 1.23 -10.13 9.90
C MET A 84 0.59 -9.13 10.84
N GLN A 85 1.41 -8.21 11.35
CA GLN A 85 0.92 -7.02 12.02
C GLN A 85 0.33 -6.09 10.95
N ARG A 86 -0.88 -5.60 11.23
CA ARG A 86 -1.66 -4.84 10.25
C ARG A 86 -1.06 -3.49 9.90
N VAL A 87 -0.45 -2.81 10.85
CA VAL A 87 0.22 -1.53 10.64
C VAL A 87 1.67 -1.65 11.09
N ILE A 88 2.59 -1.43 10.16
CA ILE A 88 4.03 -1.51 10.43
C ILE A 88 4.69 -0.25 9.88
N PRO A 89 4.83 0.83 10.69
CA PRO A 89 5.59 1.99 10.28
C PRO A 89 7.03 1.59 9.98
N ARG A 90 7.58 2.06 8.88
CA ARG A 90 8.95 1.70 8.47
C ARG A 90 9.54 2.80 7.60
N GLU A 91 10.85 2.68 7.35
CA GLU A 91 11.56 3.65 6.55
C GLU A 91 10.98 3.74 5.13
N TYR A 92 11.17 4.90 4.52
CA TYR A 92 10.68 5.18 3.18
C TYR A 92 11.18 4.17 2.15
N GLY A 93 12.50 3.89 2.16
CA GLY A 93 13.10 2.86 1.32
C GLY A 93 12.90 3.10 -0.16
N ALA A 94 12.65 2.02 -0.90
CA ALA A 94 12.43 2.04 -2.34
C ALA A 94 11.00 2.39 -2.74
N ARG A 95 10.10 2.55 -1.76
CA ARG A 95 8.70 2.87 -2.04
C ARG A 95 8.56 4.33 -2.47
N GLY A 96 7.68 4.63 -3.43
CA GLY A 96 7.25 5.99 -3.68
C GLY A 96 6.36 6.45 -2.51
N PHE A 97 6.32 7.76 -2.25
CA PHE A 97 5.49 8.29 -1.15
C PHE A 97 4.02 7.87 -1.32
N SER A 98 3.53 7.84 -2.55
CA SER A 98 2.15 7.41 -2.85
C SER A 98 1.91 5.93 -2.59
N ASP A 99 2.96 5.13 -2.42
CA ASP A 99 2.88 3.70 -2.13
C ASP A 99 2.80 3.39 -0.64
N ILE A 100 2.96 4.41 0.21
CA ILE A 100 2.87 4.23 1.65
C ILE A 100 1.40 4.13 2.05
N PRO A 101 0.98 3.04 2.74
CA PRO A 101 -0.41 2.92 3.15
C PRO A 101 -0.86 4.08 4.04
N ALA A 102 -2.14 4.48 3.90
CA ALA A 102 -2.69 5.57 4.71
C ALA A 102 -2.63 5.24 6.21
N SER A 103 -2.82 3.98 6.59
CA SER A 103 -2.71 3.56 7.99
C SER A 103 -1.31 3.77 8.55
N GLU A 104 -0.27 3.51 7.74
CA GLU A 104 1.11 3.76 8.13
C GLU A 104 1.38 5.26 8.27
N LEU A 105 0.92 6.06 7.31
CA LEU A 105 1.01 7.52 7.39
C LEU A 105 0.28 8.07 8.61
N GLY A 106 -0.89 7.53 8.90
CA GLY A 106 -1.69 7.95 10.06
C GLY A 106 -1.01 7.66 11.38
N GLU A 107 -0.38 6.49 11.49
CA GLU A 107 0.36 6.13 12.69
C GLU A 107 1.55 7.07 12.92
N VAL A 108 2.31 7.36 11.88
CA VAL A 108 3.43 8.31 11.94
C VAL A 108 2.92 9.70 12.30
N MET A 109 1.85 10.16 11.66
CA MET A 109 1.26 11.47 11.93
C MET A 109 0.80 11.58 13.39
N PHE A 110 0.13 10.55 13.88
CA PHE A 110 -0.36 10.51 15.26
C PHE A 110 0.81 10.61 16.26
N GLU A 111 1.89 9.91 16.01
CA GLU A 111 3.08 9.99 16.88
C GLU A 111 3.70 11.39 16.85
N LEU A 112 3.71 12.05 15.70
CA LEU A 112 4.30 13.39 15.56
C LEU A 112 3.50 14.49 16.23
N VAL A 113 2.21 14.27 16.51
CA VAL A 113 1.37 15.24 17.23
C VAL A 113 1.98 15.60 18.59
N ASP A 114 2.54 14.63 19.29
CA ASP A 114 3.17 14.84 20.59
C ASP A 114 4.39 15.77 20.48
N GLU A 115 5.06 15.77 19.33
CA GLU A 115 6.26 16.56 19.10
C GLU A 115 5.97 17.96 18.57
N VAL A 116 5.05 18.09 17.61
CA VAL A 116 4.84 19.35 16.88
C VAL A 116 3.42 19.90 17.00
N GLY A 117 2.49 19.19 17.65
CA GLY A 117 1.09 19.62 17.80
C GLY A 117 0.23 19.25 16.60
N GLN A 118 -1.00 19.75 16.57
CA GLN A 118 -2.03 19.33 15.62
C GLN A 118 -2.18 20.23 14.39
N GLN A 119 -1.33 21.26 14.24
CA GLN A 119 -1.42 22.12 13.07
C GLN A 119 -0.93 21.40 11.82
N LYS A 120 -1.76 21.35 10.79
CA LYS A 120 -1.46 20.62 9.54
C LYS A 120 -0.13 21.01 8.94
N ASP A 121 0.13 22.31 8.81
CA ASP A 121 1.37 22.79 8.17
C ASP A 121 2.62 22.23 8.86
N LYS A 122 2.61 22.26 10.18
CA LYS A 122 3.75 21.77 10.98
C LYS A 122 3.87 20.25 10.90
N LEU A 123 2.74 19.55 10.97
CA LEU A 123 2.72 18.08 10.84
C LEU A 123 3.25 17.62 9.48
N TYR A 124 2.76 18.25 8.41
CA TYR A 124 3.14 17.86 7.05
C TYR A 124 4.62 18.16 6.80
N GLN A 125 5.10 19.30 7.29
CA GLN A 125 6.52 19.64 7.18
C GLN A 125 7.40 18.64 7.93
N LYS A 126 6.97 18.22 9.12
CA LYS A 126 7.70 17.21 9.89
C LYS A 126 7.68 15.84 9.20
N MET A 127 6.58 15.48 8.57
CA MET A 127 6.50 14.25 7.79
C MET A 127 7.46 14.28 6.59
N VAL A 128 7.58 15.41 5.91
CA VAL A 128 8.56 15.58 4.84
C VAL A 128 9.97 15.30 5.36
N GLU A 129 10.32 15.81 6.54
CA GLU A 129 11.61 15.54 7.16
C GLU A 129 11.79 14.07 7.52
N VAL A 130 10.79 13.47 8.16
CA VAL A 130 10.83 12.06 8.61
C VAL A 130 11.05 11.12 7.43
N TYR A 131 10.38 11.39 6.31
CA TYR A 131 10.52 10.57 5.10
C TYR A 131 11.68 10.97 4.21
N GLY A 132 12.48 11.94 4.63
CA GLY A 132 13.68 12.35 3.88
C GLY A 132 13.37 13.04 2.56
N LEU A 133 12.23 13.70 2.46
CA LEU A 133 11.81 14.39 1.24
C LEU A 133 12.34 15.84 1.27
N GLY A 134 12.67 16.38 0.11
CA GLY A 134 13.05 17.79 0.00
C GLY A 134 11.85 18.72 0.13
N GLN A 135 10.70 18.27 -0.36
CA GLN A 135 9.44 18.98 -0.29
C GLN A 135 8.29 17.97 -0.39
N LEU A 136 7.10 18.41 -0.04
CA LEU A 136 5.91 17.54 -0.14
C LEU A 136 5.64 17.22 -1.62
N PRO A 137 5.53 15.91 -1.98
CA PRO A 137 5.25 15.54 -3.36
C PRO A 137 3.95 16.15 -3.88
N LYS A 138 3.91 16.42 -5.18
CA LYS A 138 2.71 16.93 -5.85
C LYS A 138 1.55 15.96 -5.60
N ASN A 139 0.40 16.51 -5.26
CA ASN A 139 -0.83 15.76 -4.96
C ASN A 139 -0.80 14.98 -3.63
N ALA A 140 0.29 15.03 -2.88
CA ALA A 140 0.35 14.34 -1.58
C ALA A 140 -0.52 15.03 -0.52
N SER A 141 -0.72 16.35 -0.61
CA SER A 141 -1.49 17.10 0.38
C SER A 141 -2.94 16.61 0.49
N SER A 142 -3.58 16.27 -0.63
CA SER A 142 -4.95 15.74 -0.63
C SER A 142 -5.04 14.44 0.16
N ARG A 143 -4.09 13.56 -0.02
CA ARG A 143 -4.05 12.28 0.68
C ARG A 143 -3.73 12.48 2.16
N LEU A 144 -2.81 13.38 2.49
CA LEU A 144 -2.50 13.71 3.88
C LEU A 144 -3.68 14.35 4.59
N ASP A 145 -4.49 15.16 3.89
CA ASP A 145 -5.70 15.73 4.46
C ASP A 145 -6.71 14.65 4.84
N LEU A 146 -6.86 13.61 4.03
CA LEU A 146 -7.71 12.46 4.36
C LEU A 146 -7.18 11.73 5.58
N VAL A 147 -5.87 11.51 5.64
CA VAL A 147 -5.21 10.85 6.77
C VAL A 147 -5.39 11.70 8.04
N TYR A 148 -5.18 12.99 7.95
CA TYR A 148 -5.35 13.91 9.08
C TYR A 148 -6.78 13.83 9.63
N LYS A 149 -7.76 13.88 8.76
CA LYS A 149 -9.18 13.80 9.13
C LYS A 149 -9.50 12.51 9.86
N GLU A 150 -8.96 11.40 9.40
CA GLU A 150 -9.24 10.08 9.97
C GLU A 150 -8.51 9.85 11.30
N TYR A 151 -7.26 10.28 11.42
CA TYR A 151 -6.40 9.90 12.54
C TYR A 151 -6.19 11.00 13.59
N ILE A 152 -6.38 12.26 13.24
CA ILE A 152 -6.05 13.39 14.12
C ILE A 152 -7.30 14.20 14.51
N ALA A 153 -8.09 14.60 13.53
CA ALA A 153 -9.23 15.50 13.75
C ALA A 153 -10.42 14.90 14.50
#